data_9f1262f8c68c20ecc85d2364eda01739
#
_entry.id   9f1262f8c68c20ecc85d2364eda01739
#
_cell.length_a   1.000
_cell.length_b   1.000
_cell.length_c   1.000
_cell.angle_alpha   90.00
_cell.angle_beta   90.00
_cell.angle_gamma   90.00
#
_symmetry.space_group_name_H-M   'P 1'
#
loop_
_entity.id
_entity.type
_entity.pdbx_description
1 polymer ?
#
loop_
_entity_poly.entity_id
_entity_poly.type
_entity_poly.pdbx_seq_one_letter_code
_entity_poly.pdbx_strand_id
1 'polypeptide(L)'
;MLNVTITESAQKYLAGLLEKQNCEGIGIRMFVSDPGTPKAETCIAYSRPGEHNEEDLVVEYEAFNGYFEQRSIPFLDEAKVDFAEDKFGGQLTIRAPNSRLPNVTDDSPIEDRVNYLLYNEISPGLASHGGVVSLAEMADGFAVLEFGGGCQGCSAVDLTLKEGVEKTLMEKIPELKGVRDVTDHTDTSNAYM
;
A
#
# COMPACT_ATOMS: atom_id res chain seq x y z
N MET A 1 -4.93 -3.44 -16.69
CA MET A 1 -4.39 -2.42 -17.63
C MET A 1 -4.03 -1.21 -16.79
N LEU A 2 -2.83 -0.63 -16.94
CA LEU A 2 -2.43 0.54 -16.16
C LEU A 2 -3.31 1.75 -16.53
N ASN A 3 -3.93 2.38 -15.53
CA ASN A 3 -4.76 3.56 -15.68
C ASN A 3 -4.17 4.70 -14.83
N VAL A 4 -2.95 5.12 -15.22
CA VAL A 4 -2.22 6.22 -14.57
C VAL A 4 -2.05 7.35 -15.58
N THR A 5 -2.37 8.56 -15.17
CA THR A 5 -2.20 9.76 -15.98
C THR A 5 -1.07 10.62 -15.44
N ILE A 6 -0.03 10.86 -16.26
CA ILE A 6 0.98 11.88 -15.99
C ILE A 6 0.71 13.02 -16.97
N THR A 7 0.31 14.19 -16.45
CA THR A 7 -0.05 15.33 -17.30
C THR A 7 1.18 15.85 -18.06
N GLU A 8 0.95 16.55 -19.18
CA GLU A 8 2.03 17.14 -19.97
C GLU A 8 2.93 18.08 -19.13
N SER A 9 2.32 18.88 -18.23
CA SER A 9 3.05 19.75 -17.30
C SER A 9 3.95 18.94 -16.38
N ALA A 10 3.44 17.83 -15.81
CA ALA A 10 4.22 16.94 -14.98
C ALA A 10 5.32 16.22 -15.77
N GLN A 11 5.05 15.76 -17.00
CA GLN A 11 6.07 15.15 -17.85
C GLN A 11 7.22 16.11 -18.17
N LYS A 12 6.92 17.36 -18.53
CA LYS A 12 7.95 18.39 -18.77
C LYS A 12 8.78 18.69 -17.53
N TYR A 13 8.14 18.79 -16.38
CA TYR A 13 8.82 19.03 -15.11
C TYR A 13 9.72 17.84 -14.74
N LEU A 14 9.23 16.62 -14.84
CA LEU A 14 10.01 15.41 -14.56
C LEU A 14 11.19 15.26 -15.54
N ALA A 15 10.98 15.50 -16.84
CA ALA A 15 12.07 15.51 -17.81
C ALA A 15 13.19 16.49 -17.43
N GLY A 16 12.84 17.73 -17.04
CA GLY A 16 13.82 18.71 -16.58
C GLY A 16 14.56 18.32 -15.29
N LEU A 17 13.91 17.50 -14.42
CA LEU A 17 14.59 16.94 -13.24
C LEU A 17 15.55 15.82 -13.64
N LEU A 18 15.17 14.97 -14.60
CA LEU A 18 16.00 13.86 -15.10
C LEU A 18 17.24 14.37 -15.83
N GLU A 19 17.12 15.42 -16.64
CA GLU A 19 18.27 16.07 -17.31
C GLU A 19 19.34 16.54 -16.32
N LYS A 20 18.93 17.05 -15.16
CA LYS A 20 19.86 17.51 -14.10
C LYS A 20 20.65 16.36 -13.46
N GLN A 21 20.21 15.11 -13.60
CA GLN A 21 20.93 13.96 -13.06
C GLN A 21 22.17 13.57 -13.88
N ASN A 22 22.33 14.13 -15.11
CA ASN A 22 23.45 13.82 -16.03
C ASN A 22 23.65 12.29 -16.24
N CYS A 23 22.56 11.53 -16.32
CA CYS A 23 22.58 10.08 -16.51
C CYS A 23 21.73 9.73 -17.73
N GLU A 24 22.37 9.25 -18.77
CA GLU A 24 21.68 8.83 -20.00
C GLU A 24 20.78 7.61 -19.73
N GLY A 25 19.56 7.63 -20.27
CA GLY A 25 18.60 6.56 -20.08
C GLY A 25 17.94 6.49 -18.69
N ILE A 26 18.13 7.52 -17.85
CA ILE A 26 17.42 7.63 -16.57
C ILE A 26 15.92 7.84 -16.82
N GLY A 27 15.09 7.16 -16.02
CA GLY A 27 13.65 7.31 -16.03
C GLY A 27 13.08 7.55 -14.64
N ILE A 28 11.78 7.42 -14.51
CA ILE A 28 11.11 7.44 -13.22
C ILE A 28 10.54 6.06 -12.88
N ARG A 29 10.54 5.71 -11.60
CA ARG A 29 9.84 4.53 -11.08
C ARG A 29 8.73 4.98 -10.14
N MET A 30 7.51 4.50 -10.37
CA MET A 30 6.34 4.81 -9.57
C MET A 30 5.87 3.55 -8.83
N PHE A 31 5.68 3.69 -7.53
CA PHE A 31 5.26 2.60 -6.66
C PHE A 31 4.46 3.12 -5.47
N VAL A 32 3.80 2.22 -4.74
CA VAL A 32 3.09 2.53 -3.49
C VAL A 32 3.82 1.83 -2.36
N SER A 33 4.25 2.58 -1.35
CA SER A 33 4.71 2.00 -0.10
C SER A 33 3.52 1.71 0.81
N ASP A 34 3.59 0.63 1.59
CA ASP A 34 2.52 0.14 2.46
C ASP A 34 1.14 0.13 1.78
N PRO A 35 1.02 -0.49 0.58
CA PRO A 35 -0.19 -0.43 -0.23
C PRO A 35 -1.38 -1.03 0.51
N GLY A 36 -2.57 -0.44 0.33
CA GLY A 36 -3.81 -0.89 0.97
C GLY A 36 -3.94 -0.52 2.44
N THR A 37 -2.96 0.15 3.03
CA THR A 37 -2.97 0.58 4.43
C THR A 37 -3.28 2.07 4.58
N PRO A 38 -3.68 2.55 5.78
CA PRO A 38 -3.83 3.98 6.04
C PRO A 38 -2.53 4.78 5.87
N LYS A 39 -1.36 4.10 5.92
CA LYS A 39 -0.03 4.68 5.74
C LYS A 39 0.45 4.66 4.29
N ALA A 40 -0.38 4.15 3.36
CA ALA A 40 -0.01 4.05 1.97
C ALA A 40 0.42 5.40 1.39
N GLU A 41 1.58 5.42 0.79
CA GLU A 41 2.15 6.59 0.13
C GLU A 41 2.53 6.24 -1.30
N THR A 42 2.08 7.05 -2.26
CA THR A 42 2.49 6.91 -3.64
C THR A 42 3.77 7.67 -3.87
N CYS A 43 4.80 6.95 -4.31
CA CYS A 43 6.15 7.44 -4.47
C CYS A 43 6.55 7.51 -5.95
N ILE A 44 7.34 8.53 -6.28
CA ILE A 44 8.08 8.64 -7.54
C ILE A 44 9.56 8.73 -7.19
N ALA A 45 10.37 7.86 -7.79
CA ALA A 45 11.81 7.84 -7.62
C ALA A 45 12.52 7.88 -8.98
N TYR A 46 13.77 8.30 -9.00
CA TYR A 46 14.63 8.12 -10.17
C TYR A 46 14.94 6.64 -10.36
N SER A 47 14.97 6.19 -11.61
CA SER A 47 15.40 4.85 -11.98
C SER A 47 16.49 4.94 -13.04
N ARG A 48 17.71 4.55 -12.68
CA ARG A 48 18.82 4.46 -13.62
C ARG A 48 18.70 3.21 -14.48
N PRO A 49 19.37 3.15 -15.63
CA PRO A 49 19.39 1.95 -16.42
C PRO A 49 19.80 0.72 -15.60
N GLY A 50 18.91 -0.30 -15.58
CA GLY A 50 19.12 -1.54 -14.83
C GLY A 50 18.71 -1.52 -13.35
N GLU A 51 18.21 -0.40 -12.81
CA GLU A 51 17.71 -0.33 -11.42
C GLU A 51 16.22 -0.73 -11.29
N HIS A 52 15.45 -0.70 -12.37
CA HIS A 52 14.06 -1.16 -12.36
C HIS A 52 13.99 -2.69 -12.34
N ASN A 53 12.92 -3.24 -11.78
CA ASN A 53 12.70 -4.68 -11.81
C ASN A 53 12.24 -5.14 -13.20
N GLU A 54 12.62 -6.36 -13.59
CA GLU A 54 12.21 -6.95 -14.89
C GLU A 54 10.68 -7.09 -15.00
N GLU A 55 9.99 -7.18 -13.87
CA GLU A 55 8.52 -7.29 -13.78
C GLU A 55 7.82 -5.94 -13.83
N ASP A 56 8.55 -4.81 -13.70
CA ASP A 56 7.95 -3.49 -13.74
C ASP A 56 7.32 -3.23 -15.12
N LEU A 57 6.10 -2.70 -15.13
CA LEU A 57 5.45 -2.29 -16.36
C LEU A 57 6.12 -1.03 -16.89
N VAL A 58 6.59 -1.06 -18.13
CA VAL A 58 7.25 0.08 -18.77
C VAL A 58 6.25 0.85 -19.62
N VAL A 59 6.23 2.16 -19.45
CA VAL A 59 5.49 3.11 -20.29
C VAL A 59 6.48 4.12 -20.87
N GLU A 60 6.54 4.20 -22.18
CA GLU A 60 7.38 5.18 -22.87
C GLU A 60 6.67 6.53 -22.98
N TYR A 61 7.27 7.55 -22.38
CA TYR A 61 6.89 8.95 -22.55
C TYR A 61 7.84 9.61 -23.54
N GLU A 62 7.49 10.78 -24.05
CA GLU A 62 8.27 11.48 -25.07
C GLU A 62 9.74 11.73 -24.66
N ALA A 63 9.98 12.02 -23.38
CA ALA A 63 11.30 12.39 -22.89
C ALA A 63 11.94 11.39 -21.92
N PHE A 64 11.21 10.38 -21.44
CA PHE A 64 11.72 9.39 -20.49
C PHE A 64 10.84 8.14 -20.44
N ASN A 65 11.38 7.08 -19.83
CA ASN A 65 10.61 5.88 -19.51
C ASN A 65 10.05 5.94 -18.07
N GLY A 66 8.78 5.58 -17.93
CA GLY A 66 8.16 5.35 -16.64
C GLY A 66 8.09 3.85 -16.34
N TYR A 67 8.58 3.46 -15.18
CA TYR A 67 8.55 2.10 -14.66
C TYR A 67 7.53 2.03 -13.53
N PHE A 68 6.54 1.15 -13.67
CA PHE A 68 5.47 1.00 -12.68
C PHE A 68 5.61 -0.35 -12.02
N GLU A 69 5.83 -0.34 -10.71
CA GLU A 69 5.96 -1.55 -9.93
C GLU A 69 4.73 -2.46 -10.10
N GLN A 70 4.94 -3.71 -10.51
CA GLN A 70 3.86 -4.66 -10.83
C GLN A 70 2.88 -4.81 -9.66
N ARG A 71 3.38 -4.93 -8.43
CA ARG A 71 2.57 -5.06 -7.22
C ARG A 71 1.73 -3.81 -6.94
N SER A 72 2.23 -2.65 -7.30
CA SER A 72 1.57 -1.36 -7.05
C SER A 72 0.49 -1.02 -8.07
N ILE A 73 0.39 -1.73 -9.20
CA ILE A 73 -0.56 -1.41 -10.28
C ILE A 73 -2.02 -1.32 -9.81
N PRO A 74 -2.56 -2.26 -9.00
CA PRO A 74 -3.94 -2.15 -8.53
C PRO A 74 -4.19 -0.92 -7.67
N PHE A 75 -3.17 -0.47 -6.95
CA PHE A 75 -3.21 0.68 -6.03
C PHE A 75 -2.97 2.01 -6.75
N LEU A 76 -2.42 1.96 -7.97
CA LEU A 76 -2.19 3.11 -8.84
C LEU A 76 -3.33 3.33 -9.83
N ASP A 77 -4.39 2.51 -9.81
CA ASP A 77 -5.54 2.72 -10.67
C ASP A 77 -6.16 4.10 -10.43
N GLU A 78 -6.47 4.81 -11.52
CA GLU A 78 -6.93 6.20 -11.53
C GLU A 78 -5.93 7.21 -10.91
N ALA A 79 -4.66 6.83 -10.73
CA ALA A 79 -3.66 7.77 -10.23
C ALA A 79 -3.39 8.88 -11.26
N LYS A 80 -3.23 10.09 -10.75
CA LYS A 80 -2.89 11.27 -11.55
C LYS A 80 -1.70 11.99 -10.95
N VAL A 81 -0.68 12.20 -11.78
CA VAL A 81 0.47 13.05 -11.49
C VAL A 81 0.30 14.36 -12.25
N ASP A 82 0.33 15.47 -11.54
CA ASP A 82 0.13 16.79 -12.10
C ASP A 82 1.16 17.79 -11.57
N PHE A 83 1.52 18.78 -12.35
CA PHE A 83 2.41 19.84 -11.93
C PHE A 83 1.75 21.19 -12.16
N ALA A 84 1.62 21.96 -11.09
CA ALA A 84 1.13 23.32 -11.11
C ALA A 84 2.28 24.28 -10.80
N GLU A 85 2.58 25.15 -11.76
CA GLU A 85 3.58 26.20 -11.59
C GLU A 85 2.98 27.34 -10.76
N ASP A 86 3.74 27.84 -9.78
CA ASP A 86 3.35 28.96 -8.95
C ASP A 86 4.50 30.00 -8.87
N LYS A 87 4.27 31.08 -8.12
CA LYS A 87 5.25 32.17 -7.95
C LYS A 87 6.55 31.74 -7.25
N PHE A 88 6.58 30.56 -6.65
CA PHE A 88 7.70 29.98 -5.88
C PHE A 88 8.36 28.79 -6.56
N GLY A 89 7.98 28.47 -7.81
CA GLY A 89 8.59 27.41 -8.61
C GLY A 89 7.64 26.26 -8.98
N GLY A 90 6.55 26.09 -8.28
CA GLY A 90 5.52 25.09 -8.56
C GLY A 90 5.58 23.82 -7.71
N GLN A 91 4.51 23.02 -7.78
CA GLN A 91 4.32 21.83 -6.98
C GLN A 91 3.91 20.64 -7.83
N LEU A 92 4.64 19.54 -7.70
CA LEU A 92 4.22 18.24 -8.21
C LEU A 92 3.21 17.63 -7.24
N THR A 93 2.05 17.28 -7.73
CA THR A 93 0.96 16.66 -6.96
C THR A 93 0.70 15.26 -7.48
N ILE A 94 0.63 14.29 -6.58
CA ILE A 94 0.27 12.91 -6.90
C ILE A 94 -1.06 12.61 -6.19
N ARG A 95 -2.06 12.22 -6.96
CA ARG A 95 -3.35 11.75 -6.43
C ARG A 95 -3.51 10.30 -6.85
N ALA A 96 -3.58 9.39 -5.90
CA ALA A 96 -3.81 7.97 -6.11
C ALA A 96 -4.97 7.53 -5.20
N PRO A 97 -6.23 7.65 -5.67
CA PRO A 97 -7.41 7.41 -4.85
C PRO A 97 -7.46 5.97 -4.32
N ASN A 98 -6.93 5.02 -5.08
CA ASN A 98 -6.95 3.61 -4.75
C ASN A 98 -5.72 3.13 -3.96
N SER A 99 -4.77 4.02 -3.61
CA SER A 99 -3.56 3.63 -2.88
C SER A 99 -3.85 3.04 -1.49
N ARG A 100 -4.93 3.50 -0.85
CA ARG A 100 -5.40 3.00 0.46
C ARG A 100 -6.56 2.02 0.35
N LEU A 101 -7.33 2.09 -0.74
CA LEU A 101 -8.51 1.29 -1.02
C LEU A 101 -8.37 0.72 -2.44
N PRO A 102 -7.51 -0.28 -2.65
CA PRO A 102 -7.29 -0.80 -4.00
C PRO A 102 -8.55 -1.48 -4.55
N ASN A 103 -8.63 -1.56 -5.85
CA ASN A 103 -9.50 -2.50 -6.56
C ASN A 103 -8.99 -3.93 -6.34
N VAL A 104 -9.15 -4.43 -5.11
CA VAL A 104 -8.81 -5.80 -4.76
C VAL A 104 -9.89 -6.71 -5.32
N THR A 105 -9.50 -7.66 -6.14
CA THR A 105 -10.35 -8.70 -6.71
C THR A 105 -9.98 -10.05 -6.15
N ASP A 106 -10.76 -11.08 -6.46
CA ASP A 106 -10.45 -12.46 -6.06
C ASP A 106 -9.13 -12.97 -6.65
N ASP A 107 -8.67 -12.37 -7.76
CA ASP A 107 -7.39 -12.70 -8.42
C ASP A 107 -6.20 -11.93 -7.82
N SER A 108 -6.42 -10.99 -6.91
CA SER A 108 -5.35 -10.25 -6.23
C SER A 108 -4.55 -11.17 -5.30
N PRO A 109 -3.25 -10.86 -5.04
CA PRO A 109 -2.46 -11.59 -4.05
C PRO A 109 -3.21 -11.72 -2.71
N ILE A 110 -3.10 -12.88 -2.07
CA ILE A 110 -3.79 -13.15 -0.79
C ILE A 110 -3.42 -12.09 0.26
N GLU A 111 -2.17 -11.68 0.29
CA GLU A 111 -1.67 -10.62 1.20
C GLU A 111 -2.42 -9.30 1.02
N ASP A 112 -2.64 -8.88 -0.23
CA ASP A 112 -3.36 -7.63 -0.53
C ASP A 112 -4.85 -7.75 -0.17
N ARG A 113 -5.46 -8.93 -0.38
CA ARG A 113 -6.85 -9.23 0.01
C ARG A 113 -7.00 -9.23 1.54
N VAL A 114 -6.04 -9.79 2.26
CA VAL A 114 -6.00 -9.75 3.74
C VAL A 114 -5.89 -8.31 4.24
N ASN A 115 -4.94 -7.54 3.73
CA ASN A 115 -4.76 -6.14 4.10
C ASN A 115 -6.03 -5.32 3.82
N TYR A 116 -6.65 -5.50 2.66
CA TYR A 116 -7.90 -4.84 2.33
C TYR A 116 -9.00 -5.11 3.36
N LEU A 117 -9.21 -6.36 3.73
CA LEU A 117 -10.23 -6.75 4.73
C LEU A 117 -9.88 -6.21 6.12
N LEU A 118 -8.62 -6.29 6.52
CA LEU A 118 -8.18 -5.76 7.81
C LEU A 118 -8.49 -4.27 7.94
N TYR A 119 -8.19 -3.45 6.92
CA TYR A 119 -8.34 -2.00 7.01
C TYR A 119 -9.74 -1.49 6.73
N ASN A 120 -10.49 -2.16 5.85
CA ASN A 120 -11.80 -1.64 5.43
C ASN A 120 -12.98 -2.23 6.21
N GLU A 121 -12.84 -3.46 6.68
CA GLU A 121 -13.95 -4.14 7.37
C GLU A 121 -13.67 -4.38 8.86
N ILE A 122 -12.45 -4.77 9.21
CA ILE A 122 -12.10 -5.20 10.56
C ILE A 122 -11.65 -4.03 11.43
N SER A 123 -10.71 -3.21 10.94
CA SER A 123 -10.16 -2.08 11.71
C SER A 123 -11.20 -1.06 12.18
N PRO A 124 -12.25 -0.70 11.42
CA PRO A 124 -13.28 0.20 11.93
C PRO A 124 -13.98 -0.32 13.18
N GLY A 125 -14.21 -1.64 13.26
CA GLY A 125 -14.77 -2.28 14.45
C GLY A 125 -13.81 -2.25 15.63
N LEU A 126 -12.52 -2.52 15.40
CA LEU A 126 -11.49 -2.49 16.46
C LEU A 126 -11.21 -1.08 16.96
N ALA A 127 -11.22 -0.08 16.06
CA ALA A 127 -10.97 1.31 16.42
C ALA A 127 -11.98 1.86 17.42
N SER A 128 -13.24 1.37 17.41
CA SER A 128 -14.25 1.74 18.40
C SER A 128 -13.88 1.32 19.84
N HIS A 129 -12.96 0.34 19.96
CA HIS A 129 -12.40 -0.15 21.23
C HIS A 129 -10.94 0.31 21.42
N GLY A 130 -10.46 1.27 20.62
CA GLY A 130 -9.07 1.75 20.67
C GLY A 130 -8.04 0.74 20.18
N GLY A 131 -8.47 -0.37 19.56
CA GLY A 131 -7.61 -1.42 19.03
C GLY A 131 -7.20 -1.17 17.58
N VAL A 132 -6.07 -1.75 17.20
CA VAL A 132 -5.60 -1.83 15.82
C VAL A 132 -5.14 -3.24 15.52
N VAL A 133 -5.19 -3.62 14.25
CA VAL A 133 -4.65 -4.89 13.75
C VAL A 133 -3.91 -4.64 12.45
N SER A 134 -2.79 -5.32 12.27
CA SER A 134 -2.01 -5.28 11.03
C SER A 134 -1.54 -6.68 10.65
N LEU A 135 -1.30 -6.89 9.36
CA LEU A 135 -0.66 -8.10 8.86
C LEU A 135 0.86 -7.94 9.05
N ALA A 136 1.46 -8.83 9.85
CA ALA A 136 2.90 -8.88 10.02
C ALA A 136 3.56 -9.61 8.84
N GLU A 137 3.03 -10.78 8.47
CA GLU A 137 3.51 -11.56 7.32
C GLU A 137 2.48 -12.61 6.88
N MET A 138 2.71 -13.19 5.71
CA MET A 138 2.02 -14.41 5.26
C MET A 138 2.97 -15.59 5.39
N ALA A 139 2.63 -16.59 6.19
CA ALA A 139 3.47 -17.77 6.42
C ALA A 139 2.68 -19.08 6.25
N ASP A 140 3.14 -19.96 5.35
CA ASP A 140 2.55 -21.29 5.11
C ASP A 140 1.04 -21.33 4.81
N GLY A 141 0.49 -20.20 4.31
CA GLY A 141 -0.95 -20.01 4.06
C GLY A 141 -1.73 -19.50 5.26
N PHE A 142 -1.04 -19.09 6.32
CA PHE A 142 -1.62 -18.41 7.48
C PHE A 142 -1.35 -16.91 7.39
N ALA A 143 -2.36 -16.11 7.76
CA ALA A 143 -2.17 -14.69 8.01
C ALA A 143 -1.63 -14.51 9.43
N VAL A 144 -0.41 -13.99 9.54
CA VAL A 144 0.24 -13.68 10.82
C VAL A 144 -0.10 -12.25 11.18
N LEU A 145 -0.90 -12.05 12.22
CA LEU A 145 -1.42 -10.74 12.62
C LEU A 145 -0.74 -10.24 13.88
N GLU A 146 -0.60 -8.93 13.96
CA GLU A 146 -0.17 -8.21 15.14
C GLU A 146 -1.30 -7.27 15.60
N PHE A 147 -1.69 -7.39 16.88
CA PHE A 147 -2.71 -6.55 17.50
C PHE A 147 -2.04 -5.49 18.37
N GLY A 148 -2.54 -4.25 18.31
CA GLY A 148 -2.01 -3.13 19.07
C GLY A 148 -3.09 -2.27 19.70
N GLY A 149 -2.68 -1.20 20.40
CA GLY A 149 -3.58 -0.30 21.09
C GLY A 149 -4.32 -0.98 22.22
N GLY A 150 -5.62 -0.70 22.34
CA GLY A 150 -6.49 -1.27 23.39
C GLY A 150 -6.65 -2.81 23.33
N CYS A 151 -6.24 -3.46 22.26
CA CYS A 151 -6.24 -4.92 22.14
C CYS A 151 -5.01 -5.57 22.78
N GLN A 152 -3.99 -4.80 23.13
CA GLN A 152 -2.78 -5.27 23.79
C GLN A 152 -3.06 -5.44 25.29
N GLY A 153 -2.96 -6.66 25.83
CA GLY A 153 -3.09 -6.93 27.26
C GLY A 153 -4.52 -7.12 27.82
N CYS A 154 -5.55 -7.12 27.00
CA CYS A 154 -6.93 -7.29 27.42
C CYS A 154 -7.38 -8.76 27.23
N SER A 155 -7.20 -9.59 28.27
CA SER A 155 -7.40 -11.05 28.20
C SER A 155 -8.83 -11.55 27.94
N ALA A 156 -9.84 -10.72 28.12
CA ALA A 156 -11.25 -11.12 27.96
C ALA A 156 -11.85 -10.70 26.59
N VAL A 157 -11.35 -9.63 25.98
CA VAL A 157 -11.76 -9.15 24.65
C VAL A 157 -11.02 -9.89 23.54
N ASP A 158 -9.87 -10.45 23.88
CA ASP A 158 -8.86 -11.00 23.00
C ASP A 158 -9.38 -12.21 22.21
N LEU A 159 -10.03 -13.17 22.85
CA LEU A 159 -10.46 -14.41 22.20
C LEU A 159 -11.61 -14.16 21.21
N THR A 160 -12.63 -13.40 21.62
CA THR A 160 -13.81 -13.13 20.78
C THR A 160 -13.47 -12.25 19.56
N LEU A 161 -12.56 -11.29 19.75
CA LEU A 161 -12.08 -10.45 18.63
C LEU A 161 -11.21 -11.23 17.67
N LYS A 162 -10.30 -12.07 18.17
CA LYS A 162 -9.46 -12.95 17.33
C LYS A 162 -10.31 -13.94 16.53
N GLU A 163 -11.27 -14.60 17.18
CA GLU A 163 -12.21 -15.51 16.52
C GLU A 163 -13.04 -14.77 15.46
N GLY A 164 -13.49 -13.55 15.73
CA GLY A 164 -14.20 -12.69 14.78
C GLY A 164 -13.36 -12.31 13.58
N VAL A 165 -12.10 -11.91 13.79
CA VAL A 165 -11.15 -11.56 12.73
C VAL A 165 -10.83 -12.79 11.88
N GLU A 166 -10.48 -13.91 12.50
CA GLU A 166 -10.18 -15.16 11.80
C GLU A 166 -11.36 -15.63 10.96
N LYS A 167 -12.55 -15.65 11.54
CA LYS A 167 -13.78 -16.03 10.85
C LYS A 167 -14.03 -15.16 9.62
N THR A 168 -13.94 -13.84 9.77
CA THR A 168 -14.16 -12.89 8.66
C THR A 168 -13.15 -13.11 7.53
N LEU A 169 -11.87 -13.27 7.88
CA LEU A 169 -10.82 -13.51 6.89
C LEU A 169 -11.00 -14.83 6.16
N MET A 170 -11.29 -15.91 6.88
CA MET A 170 -11.49 -17.25 6.28
C MET A 170 -12.77 -17.35 5.45
N GLU A 171 -13.84 -16.65 5.82
CA GLU A 171 -15.07 -16.60 5.03
C GLU A 171 -14.88 -15.90 3.67
N LYS A 172 -14.04 -14.85 3.65
CA LYS A 172 -13.82 -14.03 2.45
C LYS A 172 -12.60 -14.45 1.64
N ILE A 173 -11.67 -15.16 2.25
CA ILE A 173 -10.46 -15.70 1.60
C ILE A 173 -10.36 -17.19 1.90
N PRO A 174 -11.07 -18.04 1.14
CA PRO A 174 -11.12 -19.49 1.41
C PRO A 174 -9.75 -20.19 1.28
N GLU A 175 -8.78 -19.54 0.64
CA GLU A 175 -7.41 -20.03 0.44
C GLU A 175 -6.56 -19.94 1.73
N LEU A 176 -6.98 -19.12 2.71
CA LEU A 176 -6.32 -19.05 4.02
C LEU A 176 -6.54 -20.35 4.79
N LYS A 177 -5.48 -20.83 5.42
CA LYS A 177 -5.55 -21.97 6.33
C LYS A 177 -5.93 -21.59 7.76
N GLY A 178 -5.82 -20.29 8.09
CA GLY A 178 -6.14 -19.74 9.40
C GLY A 178 -5.37 -18.46 9.69
N VAL A 179 -5.45 -18.02 10.93
CA VAL A 179 -4.80 -16.81 11.44
C VAL A 179 -3.88 -17.18 12.60
N ARG A 180 -2.71 -16.54 12.67
CA ARG A 180 -1.78 -16.64 13.82
C ARG A 180 -1.59 -15.25 14.40
N ASP A 181 -1.46 -15.19 15.71
CA ASP A 181 -1.20 -13.96 16.44
C ASP A 181 0.24 -13.99 16.95
N VAL A 182 0.98 -12.92 16.66
CA VAL A 182 2.36 -12.73 17.15
C VAL A 182 2.50 -11.52 18.07
N THR A 183 1.37 -10.99 18.55
CA THR A 183 1.34 -9.83 19.45
C THR A 183 2.07 -10.15 20.74
N ASP A 184 2.93 -9.24 21.20
CA ASP A 184 3.49 -9.31 22.54
C ASP A 184 2.46 -8.83 23.58
N HIS A 185 1.72 -9.76 24.13
CA HIS A 185 0.67 -9.48 25.15
C HIS A 185 1.24 -9.16 26.54
N THR A 186 2.55 -9.17 26.71
CA THR A 186 3.18 -8.78 27.99
C THR A 186 3.36 -7.28 28.12
N ASP A 187 3.32 -6.55 27.01
CA ASP A 187 3.36 -5.09 26.98
C ASP A 187 1.96 -4.50 27.21
N THR A 188 1.70 -4.06 28.43
CA THR A 188 0.43 -3.44 28.85
C THR A 188 0.46 -1.91 28.83
N SER A 189 1.49 -1.29 28.26
CA SER A 189 1.69 0.16 28.25
C SER A 189 0.55 0.94 27.58
N ASN A 190 -0.18 0.31 26.66
CA ASN A 190 -1.29 0.87 25.90
C ASN A 190 -2.65 0.21 26.23
N ALA A 191 -2.72 -0.67 27.24
CA ALA A 191 -3.97 -1.30 27.63
C ALA A 191 -4.97 -0.26 28.14
N TYR A 192 -6.20 -0.31 27.66
CA TYR A 192 -7.30 0.50 28.18
C TYR A 192 -7.62 0.02 29.60
N MET A 193 -7.47 0.91 30.58
CA MET A 193 -7.99 0.69 31.94
C MET A 193 -9.42 1.19 32.06
#